data_6747805dfc2c59f2af0ec06181b5362a
#
_entry.id   6747805dfc2c59f2af0ec06181b5362a
#
_cell.length_a   1.000
_cell.length_b   1.000
_cell.length_c   1.000
_cell.angle_alpha   90.00
_cell.angle_beta   90.00
_cell.angle_gamma   90.00
#
_symmetry.space_group_name_H-M   'P 1'
#
loop_
_entity.id
_entity.type
_entity.pdbx_description
1 polymer ?
#
loop_
_entity_poly.entity_id
_entity_poly.type
_entity_poly.pdbx_seq_one_letter_code
_entity_poly.pdbx_strand_id
1 'polypeptide(L)'
;MEKIIDIKHHFDDYECMWNGIEDIYMNKTGESLPSNFFFTLASLGSFCYLKTPKSELKRMIALGDGRTKKMYEFLAPIVGFEYKHHEYKSFEKALKKAESEIDLGFPVVLGALDMFYLPYFEN
;
A
#
# COMPACT_ATOMS: atom_id res chain seq x y z
N MET A 1 24.84 6.11 -10.58
CA MET A 1 25.06 5.17 -9.43
C MET A 1 23.68 4.70 -9.03
N GLU A 2 23.43 3.43 -9.15
CA GLU A 2 22.13 2.86 -8.77
C GLU A 2 21.99 2.98 -7.25
N LYS A 3 20.93 3.64 -6.78
CA LYS A 3 20.67 3.80 -5.35
C LYS A 3 19.72 2.70 -4.90
N ILE A 4 20.15 1.92 -3.97
CA ILE A 4 19.36 0.85 -3.36
C ILE A 4 19.01 1.26 -1.94
N ILE A 5 17.74 1.18 -1.60
CA ILE A 5 17.27 1.33 -0.22
C ILE A 5 17.14 -0.08 0.35
N ASP A 6 18.00 -0.42 1.30
CA ASP A 6 17.95 -1.72 1.96
C ASP A 6 16.80 -1.74 2.97
N ILE A 7 15.76 -2.48 2.66
CA ILE A 7 14.60 -2.70 3.52
C ILE A 7 14.49 -4.20 3.82
N LYS A 8 14.60 -4.56 5.08
CA LYS A 8 14.36 -5.94 5.51
C LYS A 8 12.88 -6.25 5.41
N HIS A 9 12.57 -7.28 4.64
CA HIS A 9 11.20 -7.74 4.49
C HIS A 9 10.81 -8.69 5.63
N HIS A 10 9.63 -8.49 6.18
CA HIS A 10 8.97 -9.49 7.02
C HIS A 10 7.84 -10.15 6.21
N PHE A 11 7.54 -11.36 6.55
CA PHE A 11 6.46 -12.11 5.91
C PHE A 11 5.25 -12.17 6.85
N ASP A 12 4.12 -11.72 6.34
CA ASP A 12 2.83 -11.88 7.01
C ASP A 12 1.84 -12.54 6.03
N ASP A 13 1.22 -13.61 6.47
CA ASP A 13 0.31 -14.43 5.65
C ASP A 13 -1.05 -13.76 5.36
N TYR A 14 -1.34 -12.63 6.03
CA TYR A 14 -2.71 -12.12 6.05
C TYR A 14 -3.01 -11.05 5.01
N GLU A 15 -2.11 -10.11 4.76
CA GLU A 15 -2.40 -8.96 3.92
C GLU A 15 -1.17 -8.37 3.22
N CYS A 16 -0.99 -8.67 1.96
CA CYS A 16 0.13 -8.16 1.17
C CYS A 16 0.13 -6.62 1.01
N MET A 17 -1.02 -5.98 1.12
CA MET A 17 -1.16 -4.52 0.96
C MET A 17 -0.41 -3.74 2.06
N TRP A 18 -0.32 -4.28 3.26
CA TRP A 18 0.26 -3.60 4.41
C TRP A 18 1.71 -3.97 4.65
N ASN A 19 2.14 -5.14 4.20
CA ASN A 19 3.50 -5.62 4.42
C ASN A 19 4.57 -4.59 3.99
N GLY A 20 4.40 -3.97 2.83
CA GLY A 20 5.37 -2.99 2.35
C GLY A 20 5.49 -1.74 3.24
N ILE A 21 4.39 -1.22 3.77
CA ILE A 21 4.44 -0.05 4.65
C ILE A 21 4.89 -0.42 6.07
N GLU A 22 4.56 -1.61 6.54
CA GLU A 22 5.05 -2.14 7.82
C GLU A 22 6.56 -2.35 7.76
N ASP A 23 7.08 -2.91 6.67
CA ASP A 23 8.51 -3.04 6.44
C ASP A 23 9.23 -1.68 6.50
N ILE A 24 8.70 -0.69 5.80
CA ILE A 24 9.25 0.67 5.82
C ILE A 24 9.27 1.24 7.23
N TYR A 25 8.17 1.11 7.96
CA TYR A 25 8.07 1.61 9.33
C TYR A 25 9.06 0.92 10.26
N MET A 26 9.08 -0.42 10.28
CA MET A 26 9.98 -1.20 11.13
C MET A 26 11.45 -0.95 10.83
N ASN A 27 11.81 -0.85 9.55
CA ASN A 27 13.19 -0.52 9.16
C ASN A 27 13.59 0.91 9.55
N LYS A 28 12.65 1.86 9.54
CA LYS A 28 12.90 3.25 9.90
C LYS A 28 12.99 3.48 11.39
N THR A 29 12.14 2.84 12.17
CA THR A 29 12.05 3.05 13.63
C THR A 29 12.85 2.05 14.44
N GLY A 30 13.12 0.87 13.88
CA GLY A 30 13.67 -0.28 14.61
C GLY A 30 12.66 -0.97 15.54
N GLU A 31 11.41 -0.56 15.50
CA GLU A 31 10.32 -1.15 16.30
C GLU A 31 9.71 -2.36 15.60
N SER A 32 9.39 -3.40 16.36
CA SER A 32 8.60 -4.53 15.86
C SER A 32 7.12 -4.24 16.07
N LEU A 33 6.35 -4.39 15.00
CA LEU A 33 4.90 -4.23 15.05
C LEU A 33 4.21 -5.58 15.33
N PRO A 34 3.09 -5.57 16.07
CA PRO A 34 2.21 -6.74 16.12
C PRO A 34 1.65 -7.06 14.73
N SER A 35 1.46 -8.34 14.44
CA SER A 35 0.81 -8.77 13.19
C SER A 35 -0.51 -8.05 12.98
N ASN A 36 -0.77 -7.65 11.75
CA ASN A 36 -1.97 -6.91 11.34
C ASN A 36 -2.19 -5.55 12.04
N PHE A 37 -1.13 -4.94 12.55
CA PHE A 37 -1.23 -3.65 13.24
C PHE A 37 -1.83 -2.57 12.33
N PHE A 38 -1.26 -2.37 11.16
CA PHE A 38 -1.79 -1.40 10.21
C PHE A 38 -3.15 -1.77 9.65
N PHE A 39 -3.40 -3.06 9.41
CA PHE A 39 -4.71 -3.56 9.00
C PHE A 39 -5.80 -3.17 10.02
N THR A 40 -5.54 -3.39 11.28
CA THR A 40 -6.48 -3.07 12.37
C THR A 40 -6.64 -1.56 12.52
N LEU A 41 -5.53 -0.82 12.55
CA LEU A 41 -5.52 0.62 12.74
C LEU A 41 -6.19 1.38 11.58
N ALA A 42 -6.04 0.89 10.36
CA ALA A 42 -6.68 1.45 9.17
C ALA A 42 -8.19 1.18 9.06
N SER A 43 -8.77 0.59 10.09
CA SER A 43 -10.21 0.26 10.13
C SER A 43 -10.67 -0.73 9.04
N LEU A 44 -9.78 -1.60 8.58
CA LEU A 44 -10.15 -2.66 7.64
C LEU A 44 -11.03 -3.74 8.29
N GLY A 45 -11.08 -3.78 9.61
CA GLY A 45 -12.07 -4.56 10.34
C GLY A 45 -13.48 -4.00 10.25
N SER A 46 -13.65 -2.77 9.73
CA SER A 46 -14.96 -2.23 9.41
C SER A 46 -15.47 -2.79 8.08
N PHE A 47 -16.76 -2.91 7.92
CA PHE A 47 -17.36 -3.27 6.65
C PHE A 47 -18.34 -2.18 6.21
N CYS A 48 -18.49 -2.03 4.90
CA CYS A 48 -19.52 -1.18 4.32
C CYS A 48 -20.46 -2.01 3.44
N TYR A 49 -21.73 -1.68 3.50
CA TYR A 49 -22.73 -2.20 2.59
C TYR A 49 -22.95 -1.22 1.46
N LEU A 50 -22.61 -1.63 0.25
CA LEU A 50 -22.75 -0.81 -0.94
C LEU A 50 -23.97 -1.24 -1.75
N LYS A 51 -24.78 -0.26 -2.12
CA LYS A 51 -25.88 -0.43 -3.05
C LYS A 51 -25.59 0.39 -4.31
N THR A 52 -25.20 -0.30 -5.37
CA THR A 52 -24.82 0.33 -6.64
C THR A 52 -25.72 -0.16 -7.77
N PRO A 53 -26.86 0.51 -8.02
CA PRO A 53 -27.87 0.03 -8.98
C PRO A 53 -27.35 -0.16 -10.41
N LYS A 54 -26.26 0.52 -10.76
CA LYS A 54 -25.64 0.50 -12.10
C LYS A 54 -24.51 -0.51 -12.25
N SER A 55 -24.07 -1.18 -11.16
CA SER A 55 -23.04 -2.21 -11.25
C SER A 55 -23.64 -3.59 -11.44
N GLU A 56 -22.85 -4.51 -11.97
CA GLU A 56 -23.21 -5.92 -12.13
C GLU A 56 -23.60 -6.54 -10.78
N LEU A 57 -22.81 -6.26 -9.75
CA LEU A 57 -23.15 -6.58 -8.36
C LEU A 57 -23.94 -5.43 -7.75
N LYS A 58 -25.27 -5.52 -7.84
CA LYS A 58 -26.18 -4.49 -7.33
C LYS A 58 -26.06 -4.21 -5.83
N ARG A 59 -25.53 -5.16 -5.08
CA ARG A 59 -25.31 -5.09 -3.63
C ARG A 59 -24.05 -5.86 -3.30
N MET A 60 -23.19 -5.27 -2.49
CA MET A 60 -21.98 -5.92 -2.02
C MET A 60 -21.63 -5.48 -0.60
N ILE A 61 -20.96 -6.36 0.10
CA ILE A 61 -20.27 -6.02 1.35
C ILE A 61 -18.81 -5.88 1.00
N ALA A 62 -18.19 -4.78 1.37
CA ALA A 62 -16.76 -4.54 1.19
C ALA A 62 -16.13 -4.28 2.56
N LEU A 63 -14.89 -4.71 2.71
CA LEU A 63 -14.06 -4.37 3.87
C LEU A 63 -13.57 -2.94 3.74
N GLY A 64 -13.61 -2.20 4.82
CA GLY A 64 -13.29 -0.79 4.82
C GLY A 64 -14.15 0.02 3.85
N ASP A 65 -13.67 1.16 3.44
CA ASP A 65 -14.35 1.98 2.42
C ASP A 65 -13.82 1.73 0.99
N GLY A 66 -12.91 0.77 0.82
CA GLY A 66 -12.31 0.39 -0.45
C GLY A 66 -11.36 1.44 -1.05
N ARG A 67 -10.98 2.46 -0.29
CA ARG A 67 -10.15 3.58 -0.77
C ARG A 67 -8.80 3.61 -0.07
N THR A 68 -7.85 2.90 -0.63
CA THR A 68 -6.46 2.79 -0.11
C THR A 68 -5.84 4.15 0.21
N LYS A 69 -6.02 5.13 -0.66
CA LYS A 69 -5.51 6.49 -0.44
C LYS A 69 -6.00 7.09 0.88
N LYS A 70 -7.28 7.01 1.17
CA LYS A 70 -7.86 7.54 2.41
C LYS A 70 -7.37 6.80 3.65
N MET A 71 -7.12 5.53 3.54
CA MET A 71 -6.56 4.75 4.64
C MET A 71 -5.14 5.21 4.98
N TYR A 72 -4.30 5.43 3.99
CA TYR A 72 -2.96 5.98 4.19
C TYR A 72 -2.99 7.42 4.72
N GLU A 73 -3.87 8.27 4.20
CA GLU A 73 -4.07 9.64 4.71
C GLU A 73 -4.51 9.64 6.18
N PHE A 74 -5.30 8.65 6.58
CA PHE A 74 -5.72 8.47 7.98
C PHE A 74 -4.58 7.94 8.86
N LEU A 75 -3.83 6.94 8.40
CA LEU A 75 -2.75 6.32 9.14
C LEU A 75 -1.55 7.25 9.35
N ALA A 76 -1.18 7.99 8.33
CA ALA A 76 0.06 8.76 8.30
C ALA A 76 0.25 9.66 9.53
N PRO A 77 -0.71 10.50 9.94
CA PRO A 77 -0.55 11.34 11.12
C PRO A 77 -0.59 10.57 12.45
N ILE A 78 -1.26 9.41 12.49
CA ILE A 78 -1.37 8.60 13.70
C ILE A 78 -0.05 7.89 13.99
N VAL A 79 0.56 7.35 12.93
CA VAL A 79 1.82 6.58 13.02
C VAL A 79 3.05 7.47 12.94
N GLY A 80 2.90 8.70 12.43
CA GLY A 80 3.97 9.69 12.39
C GLY A 80 4.83 9.64 11.13
N PHE A 81 4.26 9.30 9.99
CA PHE A 81 4.94 9.41 8.69
C PHE A 81 4.22 10.38 7.74
N GLU A 82 4.94 10.85 6.73
CA GLU A 82 4.36 11.65 5.65
C GLU A 82 3.97 10.74 4.49
N TYR A 83 2.74 10.87 4.03
CA TYR A 83 2.23 10.12 2.88
C TYR A 83 1.97 11.04 1.69
N LYS A 84 2.55 10.70 0.54
CA LYS A 84 2.33 11.38 -0.73
C LYS A 84 1.78 10.40 -1.75
N HIS A 85 0.64 10.71 -2.32
CA HIS A 85 0.00 9.91 -3.35
C HIS A 85 0.15 10.56 -4.72
N HIS A 86 0.57 9.75 -5.70
CA HIS A 86 0.74 10.19 -7.08
C HIS A 86 0.06 9.20 -8.03
N GLU A 87 -0.70 9.72 -8.95
CA GLU A 87 -1.34 8.95 -10.02
C GLU A 87 -0.90 9.45 -11.39
N TYR A 88 -0.57 8.54 -12.28
CA TYR A 88 -0.13 8.86 -13.63
C TYR A 88 -0.88 8.03 -14.67
N LYS A 89 -1.07 8.62 -15.86
CA LYS A 89 -1.71 7.93 -16.99
C LYS A 89 -0.75 7.00 -17.75
N SER A 90 0.55 7.07 -17.50
CA SER A 90 1.54 6.19 -18.12
C SER A 90 2.49 5.63 -17.07
N PHE A 91 2.86 4.38 -17.26
CA PHE A 91 3.81 3.67 -16.39
C PHE A 91 5.18 4.37 -16.37
N GLU A 92 5.67 4.84 -17.51
CA GLU A 92 6.98 5.50 -17.60
C GLU A 92 7.04 6.78 -16.75
N LYS A 93 5.94 7.52 -16.68
CA LYS A 93 5.88 8.72 -15.81
C LYS A 93 5.84 8.34 -14.34
N ALA A 94 5.10 7.29 -13.99
CA ALA A 94 5.06 6.77 -12.63
C ALA A 94 6.45 6.28 -12.21
N LEU A 95 7.11 5.51 -13.07
CA LEU A 95 8.45 4.97 -12.81
C LEU A 95 9.48 6.09 -12.60
N LYS A 96 9.54 7.08 -13.51
CA LYS A 96 10.43 8.25 -13.35
C LYS A 96 10.21 9.00 -12.03
N LYS A 97 8.95 9.11 -11.59
CA LYS A 97 8.67 9.74 -10.30
C LYS A 97 9.13 8.87 -9.14
N ALA A 98 8.89 7.57 -9.21
CA ALA A 98 9.38 6.62 -8.22
C ALA A 98 10.92 6.67 -8.10
N GLU A 99 11.62 6.60 -9.22
CA GLU A 99 13.09 6.72 -9.27
C GLU A 99 13.56 8.03 -8.61
N SER A 100 12.91 9.15 -8.92
CA SER A 100 13.28 10.44 -8.34
C SER A 100 13.09 10.50 -6.82
N GLU A 101 12.07 9.84 -6.27
CA GLU A 101 11.85 9.78 -4.82
C GLU A 101 12.88 8.84 -4.15
N ILE A 102 13.20 7.72 -4.78
CA ILE A 102 14.23 6.79 -4.32
C ILE A 102 15.60 7.46 -4.31
N ASP A 103 15.92 8.26 -5.32
CA ASP A 103 17.16 9.03 -5.36
C ASP A 103 17.29 10.05 -4.22
N LEU A 104 16.16 10.57 -3.75
CA LEU A 104 16.08 11.42 -2.57
C LEU A 104 16.14 10.62 -1.25
N GLY A 105 16.06 9.29 -1.31
CA GLY A 105 16.10 8.41 -0.14
C GLY A 105 14.73 8.10 0.45
N PHE A 106 13.64 8.40 -0.27
CA PHE A 106 12.30 8.07 0.16
C PHE A 106 11.87 6.71 -0.40
N PRO A 107 11.36 5.80 0.43
CA PRO A 107 10.79 4.55 -0.04
C PRO A 107 9.49 4.81 -0.81
N VAL A 108 9.26 3.99 -1.84
CA VAL A 108 8.09 4.11 -2.71
C VAL A 108 7.32 2.79 -2.72
N VAL A 109 6.01 2.88 -2.52
CA VAL A 109 5.09 1.76 -2.70
C VAL A 109 4.41 1.91 -4.06
N LEU A 110 4.64 0.97 -4.95
CA LEU A 110 3.96 0.87 -6.24
C LEU A 110 2.75 -0.05 -6.10
N GLY A 111 1.59 0.42 -6.48
CA GLY A 111 0.32 -0.36 -6.46
C GLY A 111 -0.76 0.37 -7.26
N ALA A 112 -1.88 -0.23 -7.67
CA ALA A 112 -2.06 -1.67 -7.74
C ALA A 112 -1.50 -2.21 -9.06
N LEU A 113 -0.73 -3.28 -9.02
CA LEU A 113 -0.17 -3.90 -10.21
C LEU A 113 -1.07 -5.07 -10.64
N ASP A 114 -1.26 -5.24 -11.94
CA ASP A 114 -1.93 -6.41 -12.48
C ASP A 114 -1.00 -7.63 -12.33
N MET A 115 -1.46 -8.62 -11.57
CA MET A 115 -0.69 -9.85 -11.29
C MET A 115 -0.30 -10.61 -12.56
N PHE A 116 -1.07 -10.48 -13.64
CA PHE A 116 -0.76 -11.11 -14.93
C PHE A 116 0.62 -10.71 -15.47
N TYR A 117 1.07 -9.49 -15.19
CA TYR A 117 2.36 -8.98 -15.65
C TYR A 117 3.51 -9.19 -14.65
N LEU A 118 3.25 -9.82 -13.52
CA LEU A 118 4.29 -10.08 -12.53
C LEU A 118 5.01 -11.39 -12.84
N PRO A 119 6.36 -11.38 -13.01
CA PRO A 119 7.11 -12.53 -13.53
C PRO A 119 7.13 -13.76 -12.63
N TYR A 120 6.73 -13.63 -11.37
CA TYR A 120 6.65 -14.74 -10.41
C TYR A 120 5.27 -15.41 -10.36
N PHE A 121 4.30 -14.92 -11.11
CA PHE A 121 3.06 -15.62 -11.41
C PHE A 121 3.18 -16.26 -12.80
N GLU A 122 3.92 -17.36 -12.89
CA GLU A 122 3.89 -18.19 -14.09
C GLU A 122 2.54 -18.96 -14.13
N ASN A 123 1.81 -18.74 -15.22
CA ASN A 123 0.60 -19.49 -15.54
C ASN A 123 0.95 -20.83 -16.17
#